data_9bc3de184b54f9cb4454eacaeb7db734
#
_entry.id   9bc3de184b54f9cb4454eacaeb7db734
#
_cell.length_a   1.000
_cell.length_b   1.000
_cell.length_c   1.000
_cell.angle_alpha   90.00
_cell.angle_beta   90.00
_cell.angle_gamma   90.00
#
_symmetry.space_group_name_H-M   'P 1'
#
loop_
_entity.id
_entity.type
_entity.pdbx_description
1 polymer ?
#
loop_
_entity_poly.entity_id
_entity_poly.type
_entity_poly.pdbx_seq_one_letter_code
_entity_poly.pdbx_strand_id
1 'polypeptide(L)'
;MSAKAMSTTAGNASATTAAGKSAGKSSAATAASSAKTHYGILAEFANPGELYHAAQKVNKEGFKEYDTFSPFPIHGMDKAMSLKKSKLGWIVIVHALMGLTGAFAMMYFMSVIDYPINISGKPFANIPAWVPIMFELTILLSAFGTVFGMLFLNGLPRLNHPLFTSERFKKVTDDGFFLCIESTDSKFDAEQVRGLLRDLGASHIEDIHSD
;
A
#
# COMPACT_ATOMS: atom_id res chain seq x y z
N MET A 1 -22.73 -63.29 29.66
CA MET A 1 -22.06 -64.52 29.18
C MET A 1 -20.65 -64.14 28.86
N SER A 2 -19.84 -64.47 29.76
CA SER A 2 -18.74 -65.49 29.81
C SER A 2 -17.48 -64.92 29.15
N ALA A 3 -16.51 -64.52 29.97
CA ALA A 3 -15.46 -65.31 30.60
C ALA A 3 -14.37 -65.71 29.57
N LYS A 4 -13.07 -65.47 29.72
CA LYS A 4 -12.13 -65.92 30.71
C LYS A 4 -10.73 -65.53 30.18
N ALA A 5 -9.87 -64.79 30.81
CA ALA A 5 -8.95 -65.25 31.86
C ALA A 5 -7.70 -65.96 31.40
N MET A 6 -6.59 -65.49 31.96
CA MET A 6 -5.35 -66.22 32.37
C MET A 6 -4.28 -66.43 31.28
N SER A 7 -2.99 -66.32 31.51
CA SER A 7 -2.17 -66.04 32.70
C SER A 7 -0.70 -66.08 32.26
N THR A 8 0.14 -65.28 32.91
CA THR A 8 1.41 -65.69 33.55
C THR A 8 2.55 -66.26 32.64
N THR A 9 3.77 -65.78 32.62
CA THR A 9 4.78 -65.85 33.68
C THR A 9 6.10 -65.22 33.23
N ALA A 10 6.64 -64.34 34.03
CA ALA A 10 8.00 -64.29 34.57
C ALA A 10 9.22 -64.55 33.71
N GLY A 11 10.22 -63.71 33.86
CA GLY A 11 11.62 -63.90 33.50
C GLY A 11 12.40 -62.59 33.51
N ASN A 12 12.77 -62.19 34.62
CA ASN A 12 13.91 -61.66 35.29
C ASN A 12 15.24 -61.71 34.49
N ALA A 13 15.96 -60.60 34.43
CA ALA A 13 17.33 -60.36 34.82
C ALA A 13 18.01 -59.18 34.10
N SER A 14 18.32 -58.24 34.93
CA SER A 14 19.62 -57.53 35.14
C SER A 14 20.20 -56.64 34.03
N ALA A 15 20.25 -55.41 34.47
CA ALA A 15 21.45 -54.55 34.62
C ALA A 15 22.15 -54.03 33.35
N THR A 16 22.22 -52.78 33.15
CA THR A 16 23.39 -51.96 33.40
C THR A 16 23.32 -50.66 32.56
N THR A 17 23.26 -49.55 33.28
CA THR A 17 23.90 -48.29 33.04
C THR A 17 24.16 -47.81 31.60
N ALA A 18 23.48 -46.74 31.17
CA ALA A 18 24.16 -45.55 30.59
C ALA A 18 23.25 -44.33 30.68
N ALA A 19 23.63 -43.44 31.54
CA ALA A 19 23.17 -42.08 31.60
C ALA A 19 23.60 -41.38 30.30
N GLY A 20 22.69 -40.60 29.70
CA GLY A 20 23.07 -39.86 28.50
C GLY A 20 21.97 -38.97 27.97
N LYS A 21 21.77 -37.84 28.61
CA LYS A 21 21.52 -36.53 27.93
C LYS A 21 20.41 -36.49 26.88
N SER A 22 19.18 -36.22 27.29
CA SER A 22 18.18 -35.59 26.45
C SER A 22 17.35 -34.57 27.24
N ALA A 23 18.03 -33.55 27.73
CA ALA A 23 17.39 -32.31 28.17
C ALA A 23 18.01 -31.17 27.35
N GLY A 24 17.25 -30.61 26.44
CA GLY A 24 17.73 -29.42 25.73
C GLY A 24 17.29 -29.30 24.28
N LYS A 25 16.03 -29.62 23.98
CA LYS A 25 15.51 -29.30 22.65
C LYS A 25 14.03 -28.89 22.61
N SER A 26 13.51 -28.39 23.75
CA SER A 26 12.12 -27.92 23.82
C SER A 26 12.00 -26.42 24.19
N SER A 27 13.12 -25.71 24.37
CA SER A 27 13.06 -24.27 24.73
C SER A 27 13.41 -23.30 23.60
N ALA A 28 13.82 -23.80 22.43
CA ALA A 28 14.17 -22.94 21.28
C ALA A 28 13.06 -22.76 20.26
N ALA A 29 11.94 -23.50 20.39
CA ALA A 29 10.83 -23.42 19.45
C ALA A 29 9.71 -22.46 19.87
N THR A 30 9.76 -21.88 21.09
CA THR A 30 8.73 -20.96 21.60
C THR A 30 9.19 -19.50 21.54
N ALA A 31 10.43 -19.23 21.17
CA ALA A 31 10.97 -17.86 21.05
C ALA A 31 10.93 -17.32 19.60
N ALA A 32 10.37 -18.05 18.64
CA ALA A 32 10.16 -17.58 17.26
C ALA A 32 8.75 -17.02 17.04
N SER A 33 8.04 -16.66 18.12
CA SER A 33 6.74 -15.99 18.03
C SER A 33 6.98 -14.49 18.01
N SER A 34 6.77 -13.88 16.85
CA SER A 34 6.52 -12.45 16.66
C SER A 34 7.69 -11.53 17.03
N ALA A 35 8.76 -11.56 16.25
CA ALA A 35 9.59 -10.37 16.10
C ALA A 35 8.76 -9.34 15.34
N LYS A 36 8.06 -8.44 16.06
CA LYS A 36 7.40 -7.29 15.46
C LYS A 36 8.45 -6.55 14.65
N THR A 37 8.26 -6.47 13.34
CA THR A 37 9.21 -5.79 12.46
C THR A 37 9.07 -4.29 12.70
N HIS A 38 10.17 -3.61 13.00
CA HIS A 38 10.18 -2.17 13.16
C HIS A 38 9.81 -1.51 11.83
N TYR A 39 8.65 -0.85 11.77
CA TYR A 39 8.14 -0.20 10.56
C TYR A 39 8.82 1.15 10.32
N GLY A 40 8.96 1.97 11.36
CA GLY A 40 9.52 3.30 11.26
C GLY A 40 9.29 4.12 12.52
N ILE A 41 9.64 5.39 12.45
CA ILE A 41 9.50 6.36 13.53
C ILE A 41 8.49 7.43 13.12
N LEU A 42 7.43 7.58 13.91
CA LEU A 42 6.38 8.56 13.76
C LEU A 42 6.65 9.76 14.66
N ALA A 43 6.61 10.97 14.12
CA ALA A 43 6.74 12.21 14.84
C ALA A 43 5.48 13.07 14.69
N GLU A 44 5.00 13.64 15.79
CA GLU A 44 3.87 14.57 15.85
C GLU A 44 4.38 16.01 15.94
N PHE A 45 3.80 16.93 15.17
CA PHE A 45 4.11 18.36 15.15
C PHE A 45 2.90 19.17 15.58
N ALA A 46 3.14 20.35 16.16
CA ALA A 46 2.07 21.19 16.69
C ALA A 46 1.28 21.93 15.62
N ASN A 47 1.90 22.22 14.47
CA ASN A 47 1.25 23.01 13.41
C ASN A 47 1.76 22.63 12.00
N PRO A 48 0.99 23.00 10.94
CA PRO A 48 1.35 22.65 9.57
C PRO A 48 2.64 23.29 9.08
N GLY A 49 3.03 24.45 9.64
CA GLY A 49 4.28 25.12 9.28
C GLY A 49 5.52 24.35 9.76
N GLU A 50 5.48 23.84 10.98
CA GLU A 50 6.55 22.99 11.52
C GLU A 50 6.67 21.68 10.72
N LEU A 51 5.54 21.03 10.43
CA LEU A 51 5.53 19.83 9.58
C LEU A 51 6.15 20.11 8.20
N TYR A 52 5.82 21.26 7.58
CA TYR A 52 6.39 21.66 6.30
C TYR A 52 7.92 21.84 6.36
N HIS A 53 8.41 22.53 7.38
CA HIS A 53 9.85 22.73 7.59
C HIS A 53 10.57 21.42 7.92
N ALA A 54 9.93 20.54 8.70
CA ALA A 54 10.47 19.23 8.99
C ALA A 54 10.60 18.38 7.72
N ALA A 55 9.56 18.30 6.90
CA ALA A 55 9.60 17.59 5.63
C ALA A 55 10.69 18.12 4.69
N GLN A 56 10.86 19.45 4.62
CA GLN A 56 11.91 20.07 3.82
C GLN A 56 13.33 19.72 4.31
N LYS A 57 13.55 19.67 5.62
CA LYS A 57 14.84 19.29 6.19
C LYS A 57 15.12 17.81 6.01
N VAL A 58 14.16 16.92 6.29
CA VAL A 58 14.28 15.48 6.07
C VAL A 58 14.65 15.17 4.60
N ASN A 59 14.02 15.86 3.66
CA ASN A 59 14.35 15.75 2.24
C ASN A 59 15.79 16.21 1.94
N LYS A 60 16.27 17.33 2.53
CA LYS A 60 17.64 17.83 2.36
C LYS A 60 18.69 16.89 2.93
N GLU A 61 18.40 16.18 4.03
CA GLU A 61 19.25 15.14 4.60
C GLU A 61 19.33 13.91 3.70
N GLY A 62 18.41 13.82 2.72
CA GLY A 62 18.41 12.81 1.66
C GLY A 62 17.68 11.53 2.02
N PHE A 63 16.79 11.56 2.98
CA PHE A 63 15.81 10.49 3.19
C PHE A 63 14.85 10.43 2.00
N LYS A 64 14.43 9.22 1.64
CA LYS A 64 13.54 8.97 0.49
C LYS A 64 12.25 8.27 0.89
N GLU A 65 12.33 7.39 1.86
CA GLU A 65 11.21 6.58 2.33
C GLU A 65 10.63 7.23 3.61
N TYR A 66 9.92 8.33 3.42
CA TYR A 66 9.19 9.03 4.48
C TYR A 66 7.89 9.61 3.93
N ASP A 67 6.91 9.76 4.80
CA ASP A 67 5.60 10.33 4.44
C ASP A 67 5.12 11.33 5.47
N THR A 68 4.25 12.25 5.03
CA THR A 68 3.65 13.30 5.86
C THR A 68 2.14 13.18 5.85
N PHE A 69 1.54 13.30 7.02
CA PHE A 69 0.11 13.14 7.21
C PHE A 69 -0.47 14.39 7.87
N SER A 70 -1.56 14.90 7.31
CA SER A 70 -2.24 16.09 7.80
C SER A 70 -3.74 16.02 7.49
N PRO A 71 -4.61 16.64 8.29
CA PRO A 71 -6.06 16.61 8.09
C PRO A 71 -6.51 17.43 6.88
N PHE A 72 -5.66 18.31 6.38
CA PHE A 72 -5.92 19.11 5.19
C PHE A 72 -4.65 19.25 4.33
N PRO A 73 -4.78 19.53 3.02
CA PRO A 73 -3.64 19.68 2.13
C PRO A 73 -2.84 20.94 2.47
N ILE A 74 -1.54 20.77 2.77
CA ILE A 74 -0.62 21.87 3.03
C ILE A 74 -0.03 22.34 1.71
N HIS A 75 -0.22 23.63 1.41
CA HIS A 75 0.28 24.20 0.16
C HIS A 75 1.81 24.10 0.06
N GLY A 76 2.28 23.52 -1.05
CA GLY A 76 3.72 23.39 -1.30
C GLY A 76 4.38 22.15 -0.69
N MET A 77 3.67 21.28 0.03
CA MET A 77 4.21 20.06 0.62
C MET A 77 4.86 19.16 -0.44
N ASP A 78 4.27 19.04 -1.64
CA ASP A 78 4.84 18.30 -2.76
C ASP A 78 6.25 18.79 -3.14
N LYS A 79 6.47 20.11 -3.05
CA LYS A 79 7.80 20.70 -3.31
C LYS A 79 8.76 20.47 -2.15
N ALA A 80 8.27 20.55 -0.90
CA ALA A 80 9.08 20.29 0.28
C ALA A 80 9.61 18.84 0.28
N MET A 81 8.76 17.90 -0.11
CA MET A 81 9.10 16.47 -0.23
C MET A 81 9.78 16.12 -1.56
N SER A 82 9.93 17.08 -2.50
CA SER A 82 10.45 16.82 -3.86
C SER A 82 9.72 15.70 -4.61
N LEU A 83 8.40 15.60 -4.42
CA LEU A 83 7.58 14.57 -5.04
C LEU A 83 7.54 14.73 -6.56
N LYS A 84 7.67 13.62 -7.27
CA LYS A 84 7.54 13.58 -8.73
C LYS A 84 6.07 13.68 -9.15
N LYS A 85 5.82 14.31 -10.31
CA LYS A 85 4.46 14.35 -10.89
C LYS A 85 3.93 12.95 -11.11
N SER A 86 2.65 12.74 -10.78
CA SER A 86 1.97 11.46 -10.98
C SER A 86 1.94 11.06 -12.46
N LYS A 87 2.13 9.77 -12.73
CA LYS A 87 1.99 9.16 -14.05
C LYS A 87 0.53 8.91 -14.44
N LEU A 88 -0.42 9.16 -13.52
CA LEU A 88 -1.83 8.89 -13.71
C LEU A 88 -2.38 9.57 -14.98
N GLY A 89 -1.97 10.83 -15.26
CA GLY A 89 -2.41 11.55 -16.44
C GLY A 89 -2.12 10.81 -17.75
N TRP A 90 -0.95 10.16 -17.87
CA TRP A 90 -0.62 9.36 -19.04
C TRP A 90 -1.48 8.10 -19.17
N ILE A 91 -1.78 7.44 -18.04
CA ILE A 91 -2.69 6.29 -18.03
C ILE A 91 -4.07 6.69 -18.57
N VAL A 92 -4.59 7.83 -18.10
CA VAL A 92 -5.89 8.37 -18.53
C VAL A 92 -5.91 8.69 -20.02
N ILE A 93 -4.85 9.34 -20.54
CA ILE A 93 -4.76 9.66 -21.99
C ILE A 93 -4.76 8.40 -22.84
N VAL A 94 -4.01 7.37 -22.45
CA VAL A 94 -3.99 6.09 -23.19
C VAL A 94 -5.38 5.46 -23.22
N HIS A 95 -6.08 5.42 -22.09
CA HIS A 95 -7.44 4.88 -22.03
C HIS A 95 -8.44 5.73 -22.83
N ALA A 96 -8.30 7.06 -22.82
CA ALA A 96 -9.11 7.94 -23.65
C ALA A 96 -8.96 7.64 -25.15
N LEU A 97 -7.71 7.52 -25.60
CA LEU A 97 -7.43 7.18 -27.01
C LEU A 97 -7.92 5.79 -27.38
N MET A 98 -7.82 4.82 -26.47
CA MET A 98 -8.40 3.48 -26.67
C MET A 98 -9.93 3.56 -26.80
N GLY A 99 -10.59 4.35 -25.98
CA GLY A 99 -12.04 4.58 -26.07
C GLY A 99 -12.47 5.20 -27.38
N LEU A 100 -11.77 6.25 -27.78
CA LEU A 100 -12.03 6.96 -29.04
C LEU A 100 -11.83 6.07 -30.24
N THR A 101 -10.67 5.42 -30.34
CA THR A 101 -10.34 4.56 -31.49
C THR A 101 -11.18 3.30 -31.54
N GLY A 102 -11.45 2.70 -30.36
CA GLY A 102 -12.34 1.53 -30.28
C GLY A 102 -13.77 1.86 -30.67
N ALA A 103 -14.32 2.98 -30.21
CA ALA A 103 -15.65 3.45 -30.65
C ALA A 103 -15.71 3.69 -32.13
N PHE A 104 -14.73 4.39 -32.71
CA PHE A 104 -14.66 4.64 -34.13
C PHE A 104 -14.59 3.33 -34.94
N ALA A 105 -13.70 2.43 -34.56
CA ALA A 105 -13.54 1.14 -35.22
C ALA A 105 -14.82 0.30 -35.15
N MET A 106 -15.48 0.25 -33.99
CA MET A 106 -16.74 -0.45 -33.78
C MET A 106 -17.85 0.12 -34.70
N MET A 107 -18.04 1.44 -34.68
CA MET A 107 -19.07 2.10 -35.49
C MET A 107 -18.80 1.93 -37.01
N TYR A 108 -17.53 2.03 -37.40
CA TYR A 108 -17.15 1.79 -38.79
C TYR A 108 -17.41 0.35 -39.21
N PHE A 109 -16.99 -0.62 -38.41
CA PHE A 109 -17.21 -2.03 -38.68
C PHE A 109 -18.70 -2.35 -38.83
N MET A 110 -19.52 -1.94 -37.85
CA MET A 110 -20.95 -2.22 -37.86
C MET A 110 -21.70 -1.54 -39.00
N SER A 111 -21.37 -0.27 -39.33
CA SER A 111 -22.16 0.52 -40.31
C SER A 111 -21.69 0.35 -41.73
N VAL A 112 -20.43 0.00 -41.98
CA VAL A 112 -19.84 -0.05 -43.31
C VAL A 112 -19.57 -1.47 -43.76
N ILE A 113 -19.15 -2.36 -42.85
CA ILE A 113 -18.68 -3.70 -43.21
C ILE A 113 -19.76 -4.77 -42.93
N ASP A 114 -20.21 -4.85 -41.66
CA ASP A 114 -21.04 -5.95 -41.19
C ASP A 114 -22.50 -5.81 -41.67
N TYR A 115 -23.10 -4.63 -41.46
CA TYR A 115 -24.52 -4.40 -41.76
C TYR A 115 -24.78 -3.04 -42.44
N PRO A 116 -24.38 -2.87 -43.72
CA PRO A 116 -24.54 -1.61 -44.44
C PRO A 116 -26.00 -1.39 -44.88
N ILE A 117 -26.80 -0.74 -44.01
CA ILE A 117 -28.18 -0.38 -44.33
C ILE A 117 -28.23 1.06 -44.89
N ASN A 118 -28.75 1.22 -46.07
CA ASN A 118 -29.02 2.54 -46.65
C ASN A 118 -30.44 3.01 -46.25
N ILE A 119 -30.51 4.02 -45.40
CA ILE A 119 -31.76 4.65 -44.97
C ILE A 119 -31.79 6.06 -45.54
N SER A 120 -32.73 6.34 -46.43
CA SER A 120 -32.98 7.68 -47.02
C SER A 120 -31.74 8.35 -47.62
N GLY A 121 -30.81 7.57 -48.22
CA GLY A 121 -29.60 8.10 -48.84
C GLY A 121 -28.49 8.52 -47.86
N LYS A 122 -28.58 8.14 -46.58
CA LYS A 122 -27.56 8.43 -45.60
C LYS A 122 -26.26 7.66 -45.94
N PRO A 123 -25.08 8.31 -45.95
CA PRO A 123 -23.82 7.61 -46.18
C PRO A 123 -23.53 6.59 -45.09
N PHE A 124 -22.97 5.44 -45.45
CA PHE A 124 -22.62 4.38 -44.48
C PHE A 124 -21.65 4.88 -43.42
N ALA A 125 -20.62 5.61 -43.81
CA ALA A 125 -19.67 6.26 -42.91
C ALA A 125 -20.15 7.67 -42.52
N ASN A 126 -21.15 7.75 -41.63
CA ASN A 126 -21.68 9.03 -41.15
C ASN A 126 -21.00 9.43 -39.81
N ILE A 127 -19.78 9.93 -39.90
CA ILE A 127 -18.96 10.30 -38.71
C ILE A 127 -19.70 11.27 -37.75
N PRO A 128 -20.41 12.33 -38.23
CA PRO A 128 -21.15 13.20 -37.32
C PRO A 128 -22.17 12.49 -36.44
N ALA A 129 -22.80 11.43 -36.95
CA ALA A 129 -23.75 10.63 -36.14
C ALA A 129 -23.06 9.71 -35.13
N TRP A 130 -21.78 9.42 -35.28
CA TRP A 130 -21.00 8.58 -34.37
C TRP A 130 -20.36 9.35 -33.22
N VAL A 131 -20.24 10.68 -33.36
CA VAL A 131 -19.59 11.54 -32.35
C VAL A 131 -20.12 11.32 -30.92
N PRO A 132 -21.45 11.23 -30.68
CA PRO A 132 -21.95 10.99 -29.33
C PRO A 132 -21.43 9.70 -28.71
N ILE A 133 -21.40 8.60 -29.48
CA ILE A 133 -20.93 7.29 -29.01
C ILE A 133 -19.41 7.31 -28.79
N MET A 134 -18.67 7.94 -29.71
CA MET A 134 -17.23 8.12 -29.57
C MET A 134 -16.88 8.90 -28.32
N PHE A 135 -17.61 9.97 -28.03
CA PHE A 135 -17.45 10.79 -26.83
C PHE A 135 -17.76 9.99 -25.57
N GLU A 136 -18.86 9.26 -25.56
CA GLU A 136 -19.27 8.43 -24.40
C GLU A 136 -18.22 7.38 -24.06
N LEU A 137 -17.76 6.58 -25.03
CA LEU A 137 -16.75 5.56 -24.79
C LEU A 137 -15.39 6.14 -24.42
N THR A 138 -15.03 7.31 -24.94
CA THR A 138 -13.83 8.02 -24.56
C THR A 138 -13.88 8.38 -23.07
N ILE A 139 -14.99 8.97 -22.61
CA ILE A 139 -15.16 9.34 -21.20
C ILE A 139 -15.22 8.11 -20.31
N LEU A 140 -15.97 7.09 -20.70
CA LEU A 140 -16.12 5.85 -19.92
C LEU A 140 -14.78 5.17 -19.68
N LEU A 141 -13.97 4.98 -20.73
CA LEU A 141 -12.66 4.36 -20.59
C LEU A 141 -11.69 5.26 -19.82
N SER A 142 -11.76 6.58 -19.98
CA SER A 142 -10.98 7.54 -19.19
C SER A 142 -11.32 7.44 -17.70
N ALA A 143 -12.60 7.33 -17.37
CA ALA A 143 -13.06 7.18 -15.98
C ALA A 143 -12.53 5.88 -15.37
N PHE A 144 -12.65 4.76 -16.05
CA PHE A 144 -12.08 3.49 -15.60
C PHE A 144 -10.56 3.56 -15.49
N GLY A 145 -9.86 4.14 -16.48
CA GLY A 145 -8.43 4.37 -16.46
C GLY A 145 -8.00 5.22 -15.28
N THR A 146 -8.79 6.20 -14.88
CA THR A 146 -8.52 7.02 -13.69
C THR A 146 -8.67 6.21 -12.40
N VAL A 147 -9.80 5.53 -12.21
CA VAL A 147 -10.07 4.78 -10.98
C VAL A 147 -9.07 3.64 -10.81
N PHE A 148 -8.95 2.76 -11.80
CA PHE A 148 -8.05 1.61 -11.71
C PHE A 148 -6.58 2.05 -11.71
N GLY A 149 -6.22 3.07 -12.48
CA GLY A 149 -4.87 3.64 -12.48
C GLY A 149 -4.49 4.23 -11.13
N MET A 150 -5.40 4.95 -10.48
CA MET A 150 -5.20 5.49 -9.13
C MET A 150 -5.03 4.36 -8.09
N LEU A 151 -5.92 3.37 -8.09
CA LEU A 151 -5.83 2.23 -7.18
C LEU A 151 -4.52 1.46 -7.37
N PHE A 152 -4.13 1.21 -8.61
CA PHE A 152 -2.90 0.51 -8.95
C PHE A 152 -1.64 1.28 -8.52
N LEU A 153 -1.57 2.58 -8.82
CA LEU A 153 -0.43 3.43 -8.44
C LEU A 153 -0.28 3.56 -6.92
N ASN A 154 -1.39 3.55 -6.18
CA ASN A 154 -1.40 3.64 -4.73
C ASN A 154 -1.26 2.28 -4.03
N GLY A 155 -1.19 1.16 -4.79
CA GLY A 155 -1.10 -0.19 -4.22
C GLY A 155 -2.34 -0.62 -3.42
N LEU A 156 -3.51 -0.06 -3.76
CA LEU A 156 -4.78 -0.38 -3.11
C LEU A 156 -5.48 -1.58 -3.81
N PRO A 157 -6.22 -2.43 -3.07
CA PRO A 157 -6.63 -2.30 -1.68
C PRO A 157 -5.53 -2.76 -0.70
N ARG A 158 -5.24 -1.93 0.31
CA ARG A 158 -4.38 -2.27 1.44
C ARG A 158 -5.25 -2.21 2.69
N LEU A 159 -5.57 -3.38 3.28
CA LEU A 159 -6.57 -3.50 4.36
C LEU A 159 -6.03 -3.06 5.73
N ASN A 160 -4.71 -3.08 5.92
CA ASN A 160 -4.07 -2.69 7.16
C ASN A 160 -2.80 -1.90 6.89
N HIS A 161 -2.57 -0.86 7.69
CA HIS A 161 -1.35 -0.06 7.64
C HIS A 161 -0.76 0.04 9.04
N PRO A 162 0.55 -0.21 9.25
CA PRO A 162 1.15 -0.24 10.58
C PRO A 162 0.93 1.04 11.40
N LEU A 163 0.82 2.21 10.78
CA LEU A 163 0.57 3.48 11.47
C LEU A 163 -0.74 3.49 12.26
N PHE A 164 -1.75 2.70 11.89
CA PHE A 164 -3.01 2.61 12.65
C PHE A 164 -2.89 1.86 13.97
N THR A 165 -1.75 1.26 14.28
CA THR A 165 -1.48 0.70 15.61
C THR A 165 -1.24 1.80 16.65
N SER A 166 -0.85 3.00 16.23
CA SER A 166 -0.69 4.15 17.11
C SER A 166 -2.04 4.80 17.43
N GLU A 167 -2.34 4.94 18.72
CA GLU A 167 -3.54 5.68 19.18
C GLU A 167 -3.46 7.18 18.86
N ARG A 168 -2.24 7.74 18.82
CA ARG A 168 -2.03 9.16 18.47
C ARG A 168 -2.28 9.43 17.00
N PHE A 169 -1.92 8.50 16.14
CA PHE A 169 -2.12 8.65 14.69
C PHE A 169 -3.61 8.79 14.30
N LYS A 170 -4.53 8.37 15.15
CA LYS A 170 -5.98 8.60 14.93
C LYS A 170 -6.35 10.08 14.79
N LYS A 171 -5.57 10.98 15.39
CA LYS A 171 -5.75 12.44 15.26
C LYS A 171 -5.43 13.00 13.87
N VAL A 172 -4.86 12.20 12.98
CA VAL A 172 -4.50 12.62 11.61
C VAL A 172 -5.69 13.12 10.80
N THR A 173 -6.89 12.67 11.13
CA THR A 173 -8.14 13.10 10.47
C THR A 173 -8.81 14.29 11.13
N ASP A 174 -8.32 14.72 12.28
CA ASP A 174 -8.90 15.80 13.09
C ASP A 174 -7.97 17.02 13.15
N ASP A 175 -6.93 16.95 13.95
CA ASP A 175 -6.01 18.08 14.21
C ASP A 175 -4.52 17.70 14.23
N GLY A 176 -4.17 16.44 13.99
CA GLY A 176 -2.80 15.95 14.10
C GLY A 176 -1.98 16.13 12.83
N PHE A 177 -0.72 16.58 12.99
CA PHE A 177 0.28 16.70 11.93
C PHE A 177 1.41 15.73 12.19
N PHE A 178 1.62 14.77 11.27
CA PHE A 178 2.57 13.69 11.49
C PHE A 178 3.56 13.58 10.34
N LEU A 179 4.78 13.16 10.68
CA LEU A 179 5.81 12.73 9.73
C LEU A 179 6.30 11.34 10.17
N CYS A 180 6.33 10.40 9.24
CA CYS A 180 6.86 9.07 9.47
C CYS A 180 8.07 8.84 8.58
N ILE A 181 9.19 8.37 9.16
CA ILE A 181 10.36 7.90 8.42
C ILE A 181 10.38 6.38 8.54
N GLU A 182 10.33 5.70 7.39
CA GLU A 182 10.28 4.24 7.34
C GLU A 182 11.66 3.62 7.58
N SER A 183 11.69 2.48 8.26
CA SER A 183 12.91 1.70 8.48
C SER A 183 13.50 1.10 7.19
N THR A 184 12.75 1.12 6.09
CA THR A 184 13.18 0.67 4.77
C THR A 184 14.13 1.64 4.09
N ASP A 185 14.24 2.89 4.58
CA ASP A 185 15.18 3.87 4.04
C ASP A 185 16.64 3.42 4.26
N SER A 186 17.45 3.57 3.23
CA SER A 186 18.88 3.18 3.24
C SER A 186 19.73 3.96 4.26
N LYS A 187 19.25 5.11 4.70
CA LYS A 187 19.90 5.99 5.69
C LYS A 187 19.28 5.88 7.08
N PHE A 188 18.35 4.94 7.27
CA PHE A 188 17.64 4.82 8.51
C PHE A 188 18.58 4.35 9.65
N ASP A 189 18.75 5.22 10.63
CA ASP A 189 19.33 4.91 11.94
C ASP A 189 18.39 5.45 13.01
N ALA A 190 17.88 4.57 13.87
CA ALA A 190 16.83 4.92 14.82
C ALA A 190 17.23 6.05 15.76
N GLU A 191 18.50 6.09 16.22
CA GLU A 191 18.97 7.12 17.13
C GLU A 191 19.17 8.47 16.40
N GLN A 192 19.74 8.42 15.20
CA GLN A 192 19.93 9.64 14.38
C GLN A 192 18.58 10.23 13.96
N VAL A 193 17.63 9.39 13.55
CA VAL A 193 16.29 9.83 13.16
C VAL A 193 15.55 10.46 14.35
N ARG A 194 15.59 9.85 15.55
CA ARG A 194 14.99 10.44 16.74
C ARG A 194 15.65 11.78 17.11
N GLY A 195 16.98 11.87 17.01
CA GLY A 195 17.71 13.12 17.22
C GLY A 195 17.25 14.20 16.26
N LEU A 196 17.24 13.89 14.96
CA LEU A 196 16.79 14.79 13.92
C LEU A 196 15.35 15.28 14.15
N LEU A 197 14.42 14.38 14.46
CA LEU A 197 13.01 14.73 14.68
C LEU A 197 12.83 15.62 15.93
N ARG A 198 13.61 15.41 16.99
CA ARG A 198 13.63 16.30 18.17
C ARG A 198 14.14 17.68 17.82
N ASP A 199 15.23 17.77 17.07
CA ASP A 199 15.83 19.04 16.63
C ASP A 199 14.89 19.81 15.68
N LEU A 200 13.97 19.11 15.02
CA LEU A 200 12.93 19.69 14.16
C LEU A 200 11.71 20.18 14.95
N GLY A 201 11.67 19.98 16.28
CA GLY A 201 10.59 20.45 17.14
C GLY A 201 9.41 19.48 17.24
N ALA A 202 9.63 18.18 16.99
CA ALA A 202 8.58 17.18 17.20
C ALA A 202 8.09 17.19 18.65
N SER A 203 6.77 17.34 18.84
CA SER A 203 6.12 17.35 20.15
C SER A 203 6.05 15.93 20.77
N HIS A 204 5.99 14.91 19.93
CA HIS A 204 6.00 13.51 20.34
C HIS A 204 6.66 12.63 19.28
N ILE A 205 7.37 11.60 19.71
CA ILE A 205 8.05 10.64 18.82
C ILE A 205 7.71 9.23 19.31
N GLU A 206 7.26 8.38 18.42
CA GLU A 206 6.83 7.01 18.70
C GLU A 206 7.43 6.03 17.68
N ASP A 207 7.86 4.86 18.15
CA ASP A 207 8.32 3.77 17.28
C ASP A 207 7.12 2.91 16.86
N ILE A 208 6.95 2.75 15.56
CA ILE A 208 5.87 1.95 14.98
C ILE A 208 6.39 0.58 14.60
N HIS A 209 5.65 -0.45 15.01
CA HIS A 209 5.92 -1.83 14.67
C HIS A 209 4.80 -2.39 13.78
N SER A 210 5.18 -3.16 12.75
CA SER A 210 4.21 -3.94 11.98
C SER A 210 3.94 -5.27 12.66
N ASP A 211 2.68 -5.62 12.75
CA ASP A 211 2.26 -6.96 13.20
C ASP A 211 2.52 -8.02 12.11
#